data_7ef05cf4a28081937e5951141535c1f0
#
_entry.id   7ef05cf4a28081937e5951141535c1f0
#
_cell.length_a   1.000
_cell.length_b   1.000
_cell.length_c   1.000
_cell.angle_alpha   90.00
_cell.angle_beta   90.00
_cell.angle_gamma   90.00
#
_symmetry.space_group_name_H-M   'P 1'
#
loop_
_entity.id
_entity.type
_entity.pdbx_description
1 polymer ?
#
loop_
_entity_poly.entity_id
_entity_poly.type
_entity_poly.pdbx_seq_one_letter_code
_entity_poly.pdbx_strand_id
1 'polypeptide(L)'
;EEASELFQPSDENGESLTYTPTIVRSAVVVFDDAKRKISGKSVITKVNEIDIEKQKVLWDKFVDIPENDDLSKYDDEPKENAAYADLPGPALKSSTYTSIKKDFADWVYANHSLEVYFSPLLEAYSNPGEKQDEFKARVTQTAREQRDAAIEELRAKAAKATKSLEDKAVKASAKVETQKAQASSATMSTVVSGGSSILGALLGRKSGLGAAA
;
A
#
# COMPACT_ATOMS: atom_id res chain seq x y z
N GLU A 1 -26.22 -30.96 1.59
CA GLU A 1 -24.86 -31.48 1.21
C GLU A 1 -24.57 -32.59 2.22
N GLU A 2 -24.38 -33.80 1.72
CA GLU A 2 -23.94 -34.93 2.54
C GLU A 2 -22.47 -34.74 2.89
N ALA A 3 -22.06 -35.16 4.09
CA ALA A 3 -20.65 -35.20 4.46
C ALA A 3 -19.95 -36.25 3.59
N SER A 4 -18.79 -35.93 3.04
CA SER A 4 -17.95 -36.89 2.34
C SER A 4 -17.20 -37.74 3.36
N GLU A 5 -17.10 -39.03 3.11
CA GLU A 5 -16.23 -39.93 3.86
C GLU A 5 -14.86 -39.96 3.18
N LEU A 6 -13.81 -39.86 3.98
CA LEU A 6 -12.43 -39.93 3.53
C LEU A 6 -11.65 -40.83 4.48
N PHE A 7 -10.72 -41.60 3.92
CA PHE A 7 -9.93 -42.57 4.67
C PHE A 7 -8.47 -42.14 4.66
N GLN A 8 -7.90 -42.03 5.86
CA GLN A 8 -6.49 -41.68 6.00
C GLN A 8 -5.61 -42.79 5.41
N PRO A 9 -4.67 -42.46 4.51
CA PRO A 9 -3.74 -43.44 3.96
C PRO A 9 -2.94 -44.10 5.05
N SER A 10 -2.72 -45.40 4.95
CA SER A 10 -1.89 -46.17 5.87
C SER A 10 -1.09 -47.21 5.08
N ASP A 11 0.15 -47.44 5.50
CA ASP A 11 1.00 -48.51 4.93
C ASP A 11 0.71 -49.89 5.52
N GLU A 12 -0.15 -49.95 6.54
CA GLU A 12 -0.53 -51.22 7.18
C GLU A 12 -1.46 -52.06 6.32
N ASN A 13 -1.38 -53.39 6.49
CA ASN A 13 -2.32 -54.31 5.83
C ASN A 13 -3.73 -54.11 6.39
N GLY A 14 -4.76 -54.24 5.55
CA GLY A 14 -6.14 -54.03 5.92
C GLY A 14 -6.60 -54.92 7.08
N GLU A 15 -6.10 -56.16 7.19
CA GLU A 15 -6.44 -57.10 8.29
C GLU A 15 -5.98 -56.64 9.68
N SER A 16 -4.96 -55.77 9.79
CA SER A 16 -4.48 -55.17 11.02
C SER A 16 -4.97 -53.75 11.25
N LEU A 17 -5.67 -53.18 10.29
CA LEU A 17 -6.09 -51.80 10.31
C LEU A 17 -7.53 -51.67 10.85
N THR A 18 -7.73 -50.76 11.79
CA THR A 18 -9.05 -50.37 12.28
C THR A 18 -9.25 -48.87 12.07
N TYR A 19 -10.23 -48.48 11.27
CA TYR A 19 -10.63 -47.09 11.11
C TYR A 19 -11.48 -46.61 12.27
N THR A 20 -11.07 -45.50 12.87
CA THR A 20 -11.82 -44.82 13.92
C THR A 20 -12.46 -43.55 13.35
N PRO A 21 -13.79 -43.37 13.53
CA PRO A 21 -14.47 -42.21 12.96
C PRO A 21 -14.03 -40.92 13.65
N THR A 22 -13.72 -39.93 12.85
CA THR A 22 -13.38 -38.57 13.26
C THR A 22 -14.17 -37.56 12.44
N ILE A 23 -14.25 -36.31 12.88
CA ILE A 23 -14.86 -35.24 12.10
C ILE A 23 -13.76 -34.29 11.62
N VAL A 24 -13.58 -34.23 10.29
CA VAL A 24 -12.73 -33.26 9.64
C VAL A 24 -13.57 -32.05 9.26
N ARG A 25 -13.11 -30.86 9.63
CA ARG A 25 -13.75 -29.60 9.32
C ARG A 25 -12.78 -28.69 8.63
N SER A 26 -13.18 -28.18 7.50
CA SER A 26 -12.38 -27.19 6.77
C SER A 26 -13.22 -25.95 6.51
N ALA A 27 -12.62 -24.79 6.72
CA ALA A 27 -13.24 -23.51 6.40
C ALA A 27 -12.24 -22.63 5.64
N VAL A 28 -12.76 -21.93 4.67
CA VAL A 28 -12.03 -20.87 3.97
C VAL A 28 -12.42 -19.55 4.61
N VAL A 29 -11.46 -18.87 5.21
CA VAL A 29 -11.64 -17.54 5.78
C VAL A 29 -11.15 -16.51 4.79
N VAL A 30 -12.02 -15.58 4.43
CA VAL A 30 -11.68 -14.47 3.57
C VAL A 30 -11.65 -13.20 4.42
N PHE A 31 -10.52 -12.54 4.42
CA PHE A 31 -10.36 -11.21 5.02
C PHE A 31 -10.39 -10.18 3.92
N ASP A 32 -11.27 -9.20 4.04
CA ASP A 32 -11.36 -8.10 3.08
C ASP A 32 -11.66 -6.79 3.81
N ASP A 33 -10.68 -5.87 3.75
CA ASP A 33 -10.82 -4.51 4.25
C ASP A 33 -10.36 -3.53 3.16
N ALA A 34 -11.31 -3.09 2.35
CA ALA A 34 -11.05 -2.18 1.24
C ALA A 34 -10.44 -0.84 1.71
N LYS A 35 -10.81 -0.36 2.91
CA LYS A 35 -10.29 0.89 3.47
C LYS A 35 -8.80 0.79 3.78
N ARG A 36 -8.36 -0.36 4.31
CA ARG A 36 -6.96 -0.61 4.65
C ARG A 36 -6.19 -1.29 3.53
N LYS A 37 -6.86 -1.62 2.43
CA LYS A 37 -6.29 -2.38 1.29
C LYS A 37 -5.71 -3.73 1.74
N ILE A 38 -6.36 -4.38 2.68
CA ILE A 38 -6.01 -5.70 3.17
C ILE A 38 -6.96 -6.69 2.52
N SER A 39 -6.42 -7.64 1.78
CA SER A 39 -7.18 -8.76 1.23
C SER A 39 -6.37 -10.04 1.42
N GLY A 40 -7.00 -11.06 1.94
CA GLY A 40 -6.32 -12.33 2.22
C GLY A 40 -7.29 -13.48 2.34
N LYS A 41 -6.76 -14.68 2.17
CA LYS A 41 -7.49 -15.93 2.27
C LYS A 41 -6.67 -16.93 3.07
N SER A 42 -7.29 -17.58 4.03
CA SER A 42 -6.66 -18.70 4.75
C SER A 42 -7.60 -19.89 4.79
N VAL A 43 -7.04 -21.08 4.81
CA VAL A 43 -7.77 -22.34 4.98
C VAL A 43 -7.48 -22.86 6.37
N ILE A 44 -8.52 -23.17 7.12
CA ILE A 44 -8.42 -23.72 8.46
C ILE A 44 -9.01 -25.12 8.40
N THR A 45 -8.18 -26.10 8.70
CA THR A 45 -8.61 -27.50 8.80
C THR A 45 -8.35 -28.02 10.20
N LYS A 46 -9.36 -28.61 10.81
CA LYS A 46 -9.30 -29.19 12.16
C LYS A 46 -9.93 -30.58 12.17
N VAL A 47 -9.27 -31.50 12.87
CA VAL A 47 -9.81 -32.85 13.12
C VAL A 47 -10.20 -32.94 14.58
N ASN A 48 -11.39 -33.42 14.84
CA ASN A 48 -11.89 -33.62 16.19
C ASN A 48 -12.36 -35.05 16.40
N GLU A 49 -12.02 -35.59 17.56
CA GLU A 49 -12.63 -36.82 18.03
C GLU A 49 -14.10 -36.56 18.40
N ILE A 50 -14.94 -37.52 18.14
CA ILE A 50 -16.32 -37.53 18.58
C ILE A 50 -16.35 -38.15 19.99
N ASP A 51 -16.82 -37.39 20.98
CA ASP A 51 -17.14 -37.96 22.28
C ASP A 51 -18.45 -38.75 22.17
N ILE A 52 -18.33 -40.08 22.09
CA ILE A 52 -19.42 -41.01 21.89
C ILE A 52 -20.38 -40.97 23.08
N GLU A 53 -19.86 -40.82 24.30
CA GLU A 53 -20.69 -40.82 25.50
C GLU A 53 -21.50 -39.55 25.66
N LYS A 54 -20.92 -38.41 25.35
CA LYS A 54 -21.55 -37.08 25.46
C LYS A 54 -22.23 -36.63 24.18
N GLN A 55 -22.11 -37.40 23.10
CA GLN A 55 -22.65 -37.07 21.79
C GLN A 55 -22.27 -35.66 21.31
N LYS A 56 -21.04 -35.21 21.66
CA LYS A 56 -20.56 -33.86 21.46
C LYS A 56 -19.16 -33.86 20.84
N VAL A 57 -18.90 -32.88 19.95
CA VAL A 57 -17.56 -32.63 19.47
C VAL A 57 -16.79 -31.91 20.57
N LEU A 58 -15.62 -32.42 20.92
CA LEU A 58 -14.74 -31.80 21.91
C LEU A 58 -13.88 -30.77 21.22
N TRP A 59 -14.26 -29.49 21.33
CA TRP A 59 -13.58 -28.39 20.71
C TRP A 59 -12.12 -28.20 21.20
N ASP A 60 -11.84 -28.63 22.42
CA ASP A 60 -10.55 -28.47 23.07
C ASP A 60 -9.54 -29.56 22.67
N LYS A 61 -10.01 -30.63 22.03
CA LYS A 61 -9.19 -31.74 21.58
C LYS A 61 -9.06 -31.76 20.05
N PHE A 62 -8.29 -30.82 19.56
CA PHE A 62 -7.91 -30.83 18.16
C PHE A 62 -6.70 -31.76 17.96
N VAL A 63 -6.82 -32.67 17.03
CA VAL A 63 -5.67 -33.24 16.36
C VAL A 63 -5.37 -32.31 15.20
N ASP A 64 -4.25 -31.61 15.29
CA ASP A 64 -3.82 -30.80 14.17
C ASP A 64 -3.42 -31.73 13.04
N ILE A 65 -4.02 -31.55 11.89
CA ILE A 65 -3.47 -32.11 10.66
C ILE A 65 -2.15 -31.37 10.46
N PRO A 66 -1.01 -32.06 10.25
CA PRO A 66 0.24 -31.42 9.92
C PRO A 66 0.04 -30.41 8.77
N GLU A 67 0.71 -29.26 8.81
CA GLU A 67 0.55 -28.18 7.81
C GLU A 67 0.68 -28.64 6.34
N ASN A 68 1.31 -29.81 6.15
CA ASN A 68 1.52 -30.43 4.84
C ASN A 68 0.51 -31.56 4.52
N ASP A 69 -0.43 -31.81 5.39
CA ASP A 69 -1.42 -32.87 5.18
C ASP A 69 -2.60 -32.30 4.40
N ASP A 70 -2.64 -32.66 3.15
CA ASP A 70 -3.66 -32.24 2.21
C ASP A 70 -4.77 -33.30 2.17
N LEU A 71 -5.99 -32.93 2.48
CA LEU A 71 -7.14 -33.82 2.41
C LEU A 71 -7.32 -34.46 1.02
N SER A 72 -6.74 -33.88 -0.02
CA SER A 72 -6.73 -34.48 -1.36
C SER A 72 -5.90 -35.78 -1.45
N LYS A 73 -5.11 -36.07 -0.43
CA LYS A 73 -4.32 -37.32 -0.33
C LYS A 73 -5.06 -38.42 0.40
N TYR A 74 -6.24 -38.14 0.94
CA TYR A 74 -7.07 -39.14 1.58
C TYR A 74 -7.79 -39.98 0.53
N ASP A 75 -7.94 -41.26 0.83
CA ASP A 75 -8.60 -42.19 -0.06
C ASP A 75 -10.13 -42.05 0.03
N ASP A 76 -10.83 -42.15 -1.09
CA ASP A 76 -12.29 -42.17 -1.14
C ASP A 76 -12.86 -43.55 -0.77
N GLU A 77 -12.02 -44.57 -0.80
CA GLU A 77 -12.37 -45.95 -0.47
C GLU A 77 -11.49 -46.50 0.64
N PRO A 78 -12.02 -47.27 1.58
CA PRO A 78 -11.23 -47.92 2.61
C PRO A 78 -10.37 -49.05 2.07
N LYS A 79 -9.31 -49.41 2.81
CA LYS A 79 -8.57 -50.61 2.49
C LYS A 79 -9.40 -51.86 2.65
N GLU A 80 -9.22 -52.81 1.74
CA GLU A 80 -9.87 -54.12 1.82
C GLU A 80 -9.55 -54.83 3.14
N ASN A 81 -10.54 -55.48 3.72
CA ASN A 81 -10.50 -56.23 4.99
C ASN A 81 -10.13 -55.40 6.26
N ALA A 82 -10.20 -54.07 6.18
CA ALA A 82 -10.04 -53.23 7.36
C ALA A 82 -11.26 -53.34 8.29
N ALA A 83 -11.04 -53.28 9.58
CA ALA A 83 -12.10 -53.20 10.57
C ALA A 83 -12.53 -51.72 10.77
N TYR A 84 -13.73 -51.53 11.31
CA TYR A 84 -14.27 -50.21 11.63
C TYR A 84 -14.69 -50.17 13.08
N ALA A 85 -14.34 -49.13 13.79
CA ALA A 85 -14.93 -48.80 15.06
C ALA A 85 -16.39 -48.35 14.89
N ASP A 86 -17.22 -48.56 15.90
CA ASP A 86 -18.63 -48.21 15.87
C ASP A 86 -18.85 -46.74 15.58
N LEU A 87 -19.71 -46.44 14.63
CA LEU A 87 -20.12 -45.08 14.30
C LEU A 87 -21.10 -44.55 15.34
N PRO A 88 -20.84 -43.44 16.03
CA PRO A 88 -21.76 -42.89 17.02
C PRO A 88 -23.08 -42.48 16.40
N GLY A 89 -24.20 -42.75 17.09
CA GLY A 89 -25.54 -42.41 16.63
C GLY A 89 -25.76 -40.96 16.15
N PRO A 90 -25.12 -39.94 16.75
CA PRO A 90 -25.14 -38.57 16.23
C PRO A 90 -24.56 -38.40 14.83
N ALA A 91 -23.51 -39.15 14.49
CA ALA A 91 -22.87 -39.09 13.19
C ALA A 91 -23.76 -39.59 12.04
N LEU A 92 -24.82 -40.32 12.38
CA LEU A 92 -25.83 -40.79 11.42
C LEU A 92 -26.91 -39.75 11.12
N LYS A 93 -26.95 -38.61 11.83
CA LYS A 93 -28.02 -37.61 11.70
C LYS A 93 -27.54 -36.37 10.92
N SER A 94 -28.21 -36.05 9.83
CA SER A 94 -27.94 -34.84 9.04
C SER A 94 -28.00 -33.55 9.88
N SER A 95 -28.90 -33.47 10.88
CA SER A 95 -28.98 -32.32 11.77
C SER A 95 -27.70 -32.07 12.59
N THR A 96 -26.95 -33.14 12.91
CA THR A 96 -25.67 -33.05 13.61
C THR A 96 -24.66 -32.27 12.76
N TYR A 97 -24.55 -32.59 11.49
CA TYR A 97 -23.60 -31.89 10.57
C TYR A 97 -23.96 -30.41 10.38
N THR A 98 -25.24 -30.09 10.34
CA THR A 98 -25.70 -28.69 10.28
C THR A 98 -25.28 -27.91 11.54
N SER A 99 -25.45 -28.52 12.73
CA SER A 99 -25.04 -27.92 13.99
C SER A 99 -23.51 -27.73 14.04
N ILE A 100 -22.76 -28.80 13.73
CA ILE A 100 -21.30 -28.78 13.70
C ILE A 100 -20.74 -27.72 12.75
N LYS A 101 -21.34 -27.56 11.58
CA LYS A 101 -20.96 -26.53 10.60
C LYS A 101 -21.13 -25.14 11.18
N LYS A 102 -22.26 -24.87 11.84
CA LYS A 102 -22.51 -23.59 12.49
C LYS A 102 -21.55 -23.34 13.64
N ASP A 103 -21.39 -24.30 14.54
CA ASP A 103 -20.52 -24.19 15.71
C ASP A 103 -19.06 -23.97 15.28
N PHE A 104 -18.63 -24.59 14.18
CA PHE A 104 -17.30 -24.38 13.63
C PHE A 104 -17.11 -22.98 13.04
N ALA A 105 -18.11 -22.47 12.32
CA ALA A 105 -18.05 -21.11 11.81
C ALA A 105 -17.95 -20.08 12.94
N ASP A 106 -18.76 -20.25 14.00
CA ASP A 106 -18.73 -19.38 15.17
C ASP A 106 -17.37 -19.48 15.91
N TRP A 107 -16.83 -20.70 16.02
CA TRP A 107 -15.51 -20.90 16.61
C TRP A 107 -14.39 -20.24 15.78
N VAL A 108 -14.40 -20.41 14.45
CA VAL A 108 -13.43 -19.78 13.56
C VAL A 108 -13.50 -18.27 13.68
N TYR A 109 -14.70 -17.71 13.70
CA TYR A 109 -14.88 -16.26 13.86
C TYR A 109 -14.32 -15.74 15.19
N ALA A 110 -14.45 -16.50 16.28
CA ALA A 110 -13.99 -16.12 17.60
C ALA A 110 -12.48 -16.32 17.81
N ASN A 111 -11.88 -17.31 17.14
CA ASN A 111 -10.52 -17.76 17.44
C ASN A 111 -9.50 -17.55 16.31
N HIS A 112 -9.95 -17.18 15.11
CA HIS A 112 -9.06 -16.94 13.99
C HIS A 112 -9.08 -15.47 13.61
N SER A 113 -7.97 -14.80 13.89
CA SER A 113 -7.75 -13.40 13.55
C SER A 113 -6.57 -13.27 12.58
N LEU A 114 -6.64 -12.26 11.72
CA LEU A 114 -5.53 -11.89 10.87
C LEU A 114 -4.68 -10.84 11.56
N GLU A 115 -3.43 -11.18 11.83
CA GLU A 115 -2.45 -10.22 12.33
C GLU A 115 -1.78 -9.50 11.17
N VAL A 116 -1.73 -8.18 11.26
CA VAL A 116 -1.07 -7.32 10.27
C VAL A 116 -0.25 -6.25 10.98
N TYR A 117 0.90 -5.92 10.40
CA TYR A 117 1.75 -4.82 10.86
C TYR A 117 1.28 -3.51 10.24
N PHE A 118 1.44 -2.41 10.96
CA PHE A 118 1.08 -1.08 10.49
C PHE A 118 2.26 -0.11 10.60
N SER A 119 2.49 0.64 9.53
CA SER A 119 3.47 1.73 9.49
C SER A 119 2.76 3.07 9.53
N PRO A 120 2.84 3.84 10.63
CA PRO A 120 2.24 5.17 10.71
C PRO A 120 2.85 6.17 9.72
N LEU A 121 4.14 6.00 9.39
CA LEU A 121 4.85 6.90 8.49
C LEU A 121 4.30 6.87 7.06
N LEU A 122 3.95 5.70 6.58
CA LEU A 122 3.44 5.50 5.22
C LEU A 122 1.93 5.23 5.18
N GLU A 123 1.28 5.17 6.35
CA GLU A 123 -0.12 4.75 6.50
C GLU A 123 -0.41 3.41 5.79
N ALA A 124 0.57 2.50 5.82
CA ALA A 124 0.54 1.24 5.09
C ALA A 124 0.47 0.05 6.03
N TYR A 125 -0.25 -0.98 5.62
CA TYR A 125 -0.35 -2.26 6.31
C TYR A 125 0.51 -3.33 5.64
N SER A 126 0.89 -4.35 6.41
CA SER A 126 1.50 -5.54 5.85
C SER A 126 0.48 -6.36 5.04
N ASN A 127 0.98 -7.16 4.12
CA ASN A 127 0.16 -8.18 3.48
C ASN A 127 -0.15 -9.29 4.48
N PRO A 128 -1.26 -10.01 4.32
CA PRO A 128 -1.53 -11.23 5.09
C PRO A 128 -0.36 -12.22 5.01
N GLY A 129 0.13 -12.67 6.15
CA GLY A 129 1.26 -13.61 6.21
C GLY A 129 2.65 -13.01 5.94
N GLU A 130 2.76 -11.72 5.65
CA GLU A 130 4.06 -11.05 5.48
C GLU A 130 4.80 -10.97 6.82
N LYS A 131 6.05 -11.42 6.86
CA LYS A 131 6.87 -11.37 8.06
C LYS A 131 7.24 -9.94 8.44
N GLN A 132 7.46 -9.70 9.72
CA GLN A 132 7.79 -8.36 10.22
C GLN A 132 9.01 -7.73 9.54
N ASP A 133 10.04 -8.54 9.27
CA ASP A 133 11.27 -8.05 8.66
C ASP A 133 11.07 -7.73 7.17
N GLU A 134 10.28 -8.51 6.45
CA GLU A 134 9.89 -8.24 5.07
C GLU A 134 9.07 -6.94 4.97
N PHE A 135 8.10 -6.78 5.87
CA PHE A 135 7.33 -5.53 5.97
C PHE A 135 8.21 -4.32 6.27
N LYS A 136 9.13 -4.41 7.24
CA LYS A 136 10.09 -3.33 7.56
C LYS A 136 10.97 -2.98 6.36
N ALA A 137 11.46 -3.98 5.64
CA ALA A 137 12.29 -3.77 4.45
C ALA A 137 11.50 -3.02 3.37
N ARG A 138 10.28 -3.45 3.08
CA ARG A 138 9.38 -2.83 2.10
C ARG A 138 9.03 -1.38 2.47
N VAL A 139 8.65 -1.13 3.72
CA VAL A 139 8.36 0.22 4.24
C VAL A 139 9.59 1.13 4.13
N THR A 140 10.76 0.63 4.50
CA THR A 140 12.02 1.40 4.42
C THR A 140 12.34 1.77 2.97
N GLN A 141 12.19 0.84 2.05
CA GLN A 141 12.42 1.08 0.63
C GLN A 141 11.45 2.14 0.08
N THR A 142 10.15 1.98 0.35
CA THR A 142 9.13 2.94 -0.08
C THR A 142 9.38 4.34 0.49
N ALA A 143 9.76 4.43 1.78
CA ALA A 143 10.08 5.71 2.40
C ALA A 143 11.30 6.40 1.74
N ARG A 144 12.32 5.63 1.37
CA ARG A 144 13.50 6.16 0.63
C ARG A 144 13.10 6.69 -0.75
N GLU A 145 12.30 5.93 -1.49
CA GLU A 145 11.82 6.32 -2.82
C GLU A 145 10.99 7.62 -2.76
N GLN A 146 10.07 7.71 -1.78
CA GLN A 146 9.27 8.93 -1.58
C GLN A 146 10.13 10.13 -1.20
N ARG A 147 11.13 9.93 -0.33
CA ARG A 147 12.09 10.98 0.03
C ARG A 147 12.87 11.45 -1.19
N ASP A 148 13.40 10.53 -1.99
CA ASP A 148 14.21 10.85 -3.15
C ASP A 148 13.39 11.57 -4.22
N ALA A 149 12.15 11.15 -4.45
CA ALA A 149 11.21 11.84 -5.31
C ALA A 149 10.89 13.27 -4.83
N ALA A 150 10.67 13.45 -3.53
CA ALA A 150 10.43 14.77 -2.94
C ALA A 150 11.67 15.70 -3.07
N ILE A 151 12.86 15.15 -2.90
CA ILE A 151 14.13 15.90 -3.10
C ILE A 151 14.25 16.36 -4.55
N GLU A 152 13.98 15.49 -5.52
CA GLU A 152 14.05 15.87 -6.95
C GLU A 152 13.00 16.93 -7.30
N GLU A 153 11.80 16.83 -6.77
CA GLU A 153 10.76 17.85 -6.96
C GLU A 153 11.20 19.21 -6.39
N LEU A 154 11.77 19.21 -5.17
CA LEU A 154 12.29 20.43 -4.55
C LEU A 154 13.45 21.03 -5.35
N ARG A 155 14.38 20.21 -5.85
CA ARG A 155 15.47 20.65 -6.70
C ARG A 155 14.95 21.30 -8.00
N ALA A 156 13.98 20.67 -8.63
CA ALA A 156 13.39 21.21 -9.84
C ALA A 156 12.68 22.55 -9.58
N LYS A 157 11.94 22.68 -8.48
CA LYS A 157 11.31 23.94 -8.06
C LYS A 157 12.34 25.02 -7.77
N ALA A 158 13.40 24.69 -7.06
CA ALA A 158 14.49 25.62 -6.75
C ALA A 158 15.21 26.09 -8.01
N ALA A 159 15.57 25.19 -8.92
CA ALA A 159 16.21 25.54 -10.19
C ALA A 159 15.33 26.48 -11.05
N LYS A 160 14.02 26.21 -11.12
CA LYS A 160 13.07 27.08 -11.82
C LYS A 160 12.98 28.48 -11.18
N ALA A 161 12.95 28.55 -9.85
CA ALA A 161 12.93 29.82 -9.12
C ALA A 161 14.22 30.62 -9.35
N THR A 162 15.38 29.97 -9.25
CA THR A 162 16.69 30.57 -9.49
C THR A 162 16.77 31.13 -10.91
N LYS A 163 16.43 30.35 -11.92
CA LYS A 163 16.41 30.83 -13.32
C LYS A 163 15.49 32.03 -13.51
N SER A 164 14.30 32.02 -12.90
CA SER A 164 13.39 33.17 -12.96
C SER A 164 13.97 34.43 -12.32
N LEU A 165 14.72 34.28 -11.22
CA LEU A 165 15.43 35.43 -10.59
C LEU A 165 16.60 35.92 -11.41
N GLU A 166 17.39 35.04 -12.01
CA GLU A 166 18.47 35.38 -12.94
C GLU A 166 17.93 36.16 -14.14
N ASP A 167 16.86 35.68 -14.78
CA ASP A 167 16.21 36.36 -15.90
C ASP A 167 15.72 37.77 -15.50
N LYS A 168 15.16 37.92 -14.30
CA LYS A 168 14.76 39.24 -13.77
C LYS A 168 15.95 40.15 -13.51
N ALA A 169 17.04 39.62 -12.95
CA ALA A 169 18.24 40.38 -12.72
C ALA A 169 18.89 40.88 -14.03
N VAL A 170 18.96 40.01 -15.03
CA VAL A 170 19.43 40.37 -16.38
C VAL A 170 18.56 41.47 -17.01
N LYS A 171 17.24 41.33 -16.94
CA LYS A 171 16.34 42.36 -17.43
C LYS A 171 16.45 43.68 -16.67
N ALA A 172 16.68 43.64 -15.37
CA ALA A 172 16.86 44.85 -14.57
C ALA A 172 18.19 45.53 -14.87
N SER A 173 19.29 44.82 -15.05
CA SER A 173 20.59 45.36 -15.43
C SER A 173 20.56 46.00 -16.82
N ALA A 174 19.93 45.34 -17.81
CA ALA A 174 19.73 45.90 -19.14
C ALA A 174 18.90 47.21 -19.11
N LYS A 175 17.84 47.27 -18.28
CA LYS A 175 17.10 48.50 -18.03
C LYS A 175 17.95 49.63 -17.47
N VAL A 176 18.82 49.33 -16.48
CA VAL A 176 19.72 50.31 -15.89
C VAL A 176 20.72 50.85 -16.93
N GLU A 177 21.32 50.00 -17.77
CA GLU A 177 22.20 50.43 -18.85
C GLU A 177 21.47 51.31 -19.88
N THR A 178 20.28 50.92 -20.29
CA THR A 178 19.45 51.72 -21.20
C THR A 178 19.13 53.10 -20.61
N GLN A 179 18.75 53.14 -19.33
CA GLN A 179 18.47 54.43 -18.66
C GLN A 179 19.74 55.31 -18.50
N LYS A 180 20.90 54.71 -18.20
CA LYS A 180 22.19 55.43 -18.17
C LYS A 180 22.54 56.02 -19.54
N ALA A 181 22.38 55.24 -20.61
CA ALA A 181 22.61 55.73 -21.97
C ALA A 181 21.65 56.85 -22.34
N GLN A 182 20.39 56.75 -22.00
CA GLN A 182 19.36 57.82 -22.22
C GLN A 182 19.69 59.07 -21.40
N ALA A 183 20.10 58.91 -20.12
CA ALA A 183 20.49 60.05 -19.30
C ALA A 183 21.73 60.75 -19.84
N SER A 184 22.74 60.01 -20.30
CA SER A 184 23.93 60.62 -20.91
C SER A 184 23.63 61.34 -22.24
N SER A 185 22.75 60.76 -23.06
CA SER A 185 22.33 61.40 -24.29
C SER A 185 21.47 62.69 -24.04
N ALA A 186 20.60 62.64 -23.04
CA ALA A 186 19.82 63.81 -22.62
C ALA A 186 20.70 64.90 -22.05
N THR A 187 21.71 64.59 -21.23
CA THR A 187 22.68 65.58 -20.76
C THR A 187 23.51 66.16 -21.89
N MET A 188 23.93 65.34 -22.85
CA MET A 188 24.64 65.80 -24.04
C MET A 188 23.79 66.71 -24.94
N SER A 189 22.53 66.34 -25.14
CA SER A 189 21.59 67.16 -25.90
C SER A 189 21.28 68.52 -25.20
N THR A 190 21.22 68.51 -23.86
CA THR A 190 21.00 69.71 -23.06
C THR A 190 22.24 70.63 -23.12
N VAL A 191 23.43 70.08 -23.11
CA VAL A 191 24.66 70.83 -23.26
C VAL A 191 24.79 71.45 -24.67
N VAL A 192 24.42 70.65 -25.69
CA VAL A 192 24.45 71.16 -27.10
C VAL A 192 23.34 72.18 -27.31
N SER A 193 22.14 71.99 -26.81
CA SER A 193 21.06 72.97 -26.93
C SER A 193 21.29 74.21 -26.07
N GLY A 194 21.84 74.06 -24.88
CA GLY A 194 22.21 75.16 -24.00
C GLY A 194 23.39 75.97 -24.55
N GLY A 195 24.38 75.31 -25.13
CA GLY A 195 25.50 75.97 -25.81
C GLY A 195 25.13 76.78 -27.04
N SER A 196 24.21 76.27 -27.83
CA SER A 196 23.66 77.00 -29.01
C SER A 196 22.82 78.20 -28.61
N SER A 197 22.08 78.14 -27.52
CA SER A 197 21.31 79.28 -26.98
C SER A 197 22.19 80.41 -26.48
N ILE A 198 23.27 80.05 -25.83
CA ILE A 198 24.20 81.03 -25.30
C ILE A 198 25.00 81.74 -26.45
N LEU A 199 25.38 81.01 -27.48
CA LEU A 199 26.04 81.57 -28.67
C LEU A 199 25.04 82.41 -29.47
N GLY A 200 23.80 82.08 -29.57
CA GLY A 200 22.75 82.92 -30.24
C GLY A 200 22.48 84.22 -29.48
N ALA A 201 22.52 84.20 -28.15
CA ALA A 201 22.39 85.38 -27.29
C ALA A 201 23.58 86.33 -27.34
N LEU A 202 24.79 85.80 -27.55
CA LEU A 202 26.00 86.58 -27.67
C LEU A 202 26.21 87.18 -29.04
N LEU A 203 25.75 86.54 -30.10
CA LEU A 203 25.89 86.98 -31.49
C LEU A 203 24.75 87.85 -32.00
N GLY A 204 23.62 87.87 -31.30
CA GLY A 204 22.36 88.57 -31.72
C GLY A 204 22.23 90.00 -31.27
N ARG A 205 23.29 90.66 -30.69
CA ARG A 205 23.27 92.03 -30.17
C ARG A 205 24.16 92.96 -30.99
N LYS A 206 23.81 93.15 -32.24
CA LYS A 206 24.39 94.26 -33.00
C LYS A 206 23.38 94.88 -33.99
N SER A 207 23.19 96.13 -33.85
CA SER A 207 22.63 97.10 -34.74
C SER A 207 21.14 97.33 -34.74
N GLY A 208 20.83 98.43 -34.14
CA GLY A 208 19.61 99.20 -34.34
C GLY A 208 19.91 100.62 -33.86
N LEU A 209 20.81 101.28 -34.55
CA LEU A 209 21.01 102.73 -34.43
C LEU A 209 20.70 103.35 -35.79
N GLY A 210 19.81 104.31 -35.82
CA GLY A 210 19.61 105.27 -36.91
C GLY A 210 18.32 105.11 -37.65
N ALA A 211 17.55 106.10 -37.88
CA ALA A 211 17.76 107.52 -37.88
C ALA A 211 16.38 108.21 -37.81
N ALA A 212 16.41 109.34 -37.17
CA ALA A 212 15.37 110.33 -37.17
C ALA A 212 15.36 111.06 -38.49
N ALA A 213 14.14 111.43 -38.96
CA ALA A 213 13.83 112.72 -39.54
C ALA A 213 12.30 112.78 -39.67
#